data_739f70f8deccb85432152e343b730002
#
_entry.id   739f70f8deccb85432152e343b730002
#
_cell.length_a   1.000
_cell.length_b   1.000
_cell.length_c   1.000
_cell.angle_alpha   90.00
_cell.angle_beta   90.00
_cell.angle_gamma   90.00
#
_symmetry.space_group_name_H-M   'P 1'
#
loop_
_entity.id
_entity.type
_entity.pdbx_description
1 polymer ?
#
loop_
_entity_poly.entity_id
_entity_poly.type
_entity_poly.pdbx_seq_one_letter_code
_entity_poly.pdbx_strand_id
1 'polypeptide(L)'
;MEPVRIPPFESFYAEHKDPVFAHLRRLLGSSAEDAFQETFLRALRAYPELRHGRHLRAWVFTIATRVAIDETRRTRPRGNLPELAVEDGLPPHAELGPLTDDLPPKERAAVVLRYGFDLPYDEIAAALGSSEEAARQAASSGVRRLRERSNKS
;
A
#
# COMPACT_ATOMS: atom_id res chain seq x y z
N MET A 1 -4.26 -31.02 -10.09
CA MET A 1 -3.25 -29.99 -9.78
C MET A 1 -3.23 -29.76 -8.26
N GLU A 2 -2.12 -30.02 -7.65
CA GLU A 2 -2.01 -29.85 -6.21
C GLU A 2 -2.00 -28.37 -5.84
N PRO A 3 -2.72 -27.99 -4.76
CA PRO A 3 -2.65 -26.61 -4.30
C PRO A 3 -1.25 -26.26 -3.81
N VAL A 4 -0.84 -25.03 -4.01
CA VAL A 4 0.44 -24.55 -3.50
C VAL A 4 0.41 -24.63 -1.97
N ARG A 5 1.46 -25.20 -1.43
CA ARG A 5 1.56 -25.43 0.01
C ARG A 5 1.64 -24.10 0.77
N ILE A 6 0.91 -24.01 1.87
CA ILE A 6 0.99 -22.85 2.74
C ILE A 6 2.16 -23.05 3.69
N PRO A 7 3.17 -22.16 3.68
CA PRO A 7 4.30 -22.29 4.60
C PRO A 7 3.87 -22.02 6.05
N PRO A 8 4.68 -22.40 7.05
CA PRO A 8 4.40 -21.98 8.43
C PRO A 8 4.37 -20.44 8.52
N PHE A 9 3.56 -19.93 9.43
CA PHE A 9 3.43 -18.48 9.58
C PHE A 9 4.79 -17.78 9.80
N GLU A 10 5.68 -18.39 10.55
CA GLU A 10 7.00 -17.84 10.80
C GLU A 10 7.78 -17.59 9.52
N SER A 11 7.74 -18.55 8.59
CA SER A 11 8.41 -18.42 7.29
C SER A 11 7.75 -17.33 6.44
N PHE A 12 6.42 -17.28 6.43
CA PHE A 12 5.66 -16.25 5.77
C PHE A 12 6.03 -14.86 6.31
N TYR A 13 6.05 -14.72 7.62
CA TYR A 13 6.41 -13.47 8.27
C TYR A 13 7.82 -13.02 7.89
N ALA A 14 8.79 -13.92 7.98
CA ALA A 14 10.19 -13.61 7.65
C ALA A 14 10.34 -13.15 6.21
N GLU A 15 9.59 -13.76 5.29
CA GLU A 15 9.69 -13.42 3.87
C GLU A 15 9.07 -12.06 3.55
N HIS A 16 7.95 -11.71 4.20
CA HIS A 16 7.16 -10.55 3.80
C HIS A 16 7.27 -9.33 4.72
N LYS A 17 7.90 -9.47 5.87
CA LYS A 17 7.93 -8.38 6.86
C LYS A 17 8.58 -7.10 6.33
N ASP A 18 9.72 -7.22 5.65
CA ASP A 18 10.45 -6.04 5.19
C ASP A 18 9.73 -5.29 4.08
N PRO A 19 9.25 -5.97 3.02
CA PRO A 19 8.48 -5.24 2.01
C PRO A 19 7.17 -4.65 2.55
N VAL A 20 6.50 -5.35 3.46
CA VAL A 20 5.27 -4.82 4.07
C VAL A 20 5.57 -3.59 4.91
N PHE A 21 6.62 -3.63 5.72
CA PHE A 21 7.01 -2.46 6.52
C PHE A 21 7.37 -1.28 5.63
N ALA A 22 8.14 -1.52 4.56
CA ALA A 22 8.49 -0.46 3.61
C ALA A 22 7.25 0.17 2.96
N HIS A 23 6.28 -0.66 2.59
CA HIS A 23 5.01 -0.19 2.04
C HIS A 23 4.28 0.72 3.05
N LEU A 24 4.16 0.26 4.28
CA LEU A 24 3.47 1.02 5.33
C LEU A 24 4.20 2.33 5.65
N ARG A 25 5.53 2.32 5.66
CA ARG A 25 6.29 3.55 5.88
C ARG A 25 6.05 4.58 4.78
N ARG A 26 5.93 4.13 3.53
CA ARG A 26 5.62 5.02 2.42
C ARG A 26 4.23 5.61 2.53
N LEU A 27 3.28 4.85 3.07
CA LEU A 27 1.91 5.32 3.22
C LEU A 27 1.68 6.13 4.50
N LEU A 28 2.34 5.78 5.59
CA LEU A 28 2.01 6.31 6.92
C LEU A 28 3.14 7.02 7.63
N GLY A 29 4.36 6.94 7.13
CA GLY A 29 5.50 7.57 7.78
C GLY A 29 5.72 7.03 9.20
N SER A 30 5.68 7.90 10.20
CA SER A 30 5.95 7.53 11.58
C SER A 30 4.88 6.63 12.21
N SER A 31 3.70 6.54 11.60
CA SER A 31 2.63 5.66 12.10
C SER A 31 2.74 4.23 11.58
N ALA A 32 3.80 3.92 10.83
CA ALA A 32 3.94 2.61 10.19
C ALA A 32 4.10 1.46 11.18
N GLU A 33 4.75 1.69 12.32
CA GLU A 33 5.00 0.60 13.28
C GLU A 33 3.71 -0.01 13.82
N ASP A 34 2.77 0.82 14.24
CA ASP A 34 1.49 0.34 14.75
C ASP A 34 0.70 -0.35 13.66
N ALA A 35 0.70 0.21 12.45
CA ALA A 35 0.03 -0.40 11.31
C ALA A 35 0.66 -1.73 10.92
N PHE A 36 1.98 -1.84 11.02
CA PHE A 36 2.70 -3.08 10.76
C PHE A 36 2.27 -4.17 11.74
N GLN A 37 2.21 -3.86 13.02
CA GLN A 37 1.76 -4.80 14.02
C GLN A 37 0.33 -5.24 13.77
N GLU A 38 -0.56 -4.30 13.51
CA GLU A 38 -1.96 -4.62 13.21
C GLU A 38 -2.09 -5.49 11.98
N THR A 39 -1.30 -5.21 10.95
CA THR A 39 -1.30 -5.99 9.71
C THR A 39 -0.98 -7.46 10.00
N PHE A 40 0.10 -7.72 10.73
CA PHE A 40 0.50 -9.09 10.99
C PHE A 40 -0.35 -9.78 12.06
N LEU A 41 -0.99 -9.04 12.94
CA LEU A 41 -2.01 -9.62 13.83
C LEU A 41 -3.22 -10.09 13.04
N ARG A 42 -3.70 -9.29 12.10
CA ARG A 42 -4.80 -9.69 11.21
C ARG A 42 -4.40 -10.88 10.35
N ALA A 43 -3.18 -10.85 9.82
CA ALA A 43 -2.66 -11.95 9.02
C ALA A 43 -2.61 -13.25 9.85
N LEU A 44 -2.11 -13.16 11.08
CA LEU A 44 -2.03 -14.33 11.95
C LEU A 44 -3.41 -14.93 12.23
N ARG A 45 -4.39 -14.08 12.49
CA ARG A 45 -5.77 -14.54 12.76
C ARG A 45 -6.40 -15.19 11.54
N ALA A 46 -6.13 -14.68 10.35
CA ALA A 46 -6.71 -15.18 9.11
C ALA A 46 -5.92 -16.34 8.50
N TYR A 47 -4.69 -16.54 8.94
CA TYR A 47 -3.79 -17.53 8.35
C TYR A 47 -4.36 -18.95 8.35
N PRO A 48 -4.97 -19.42 9.44
CA PRO A 48 -5.53 -20.78 9.46
C PRO A 48 -6.67 -21.01 8.46
N GLU A 49 -7.30 -19.92 7.98
CA GLU A 49 -8.39 -20.02 7.02
C GLU A 49 -7.94 -20.03 5.57
N LEU A 50 -6.64 -19.84 5.31
CA LEU A 50 -6.12 -19.90 3.96
C LEU A 50 -6.26 -21.29 3.38
N ARG A 51 -6.69 -21.36 2.13
CA ARG A 51 -6.91 -22.62 1.43
C ARG A 51 -5.71 -23.08 0.60
N HIS A 52 -4.84 -22.15 0.23
CA HIS A 52 -3.64 -22.44 -0.55
C HIS A 52 -2.61 -21.33 -0.36
N GLY A 53 -1.38 -21.63 -0.74
CA GLY A 53 -0.27 -20.69 -0.61
C GLY A 53 -0.02 -19.79 -1.80
N ARG A 54 -0.99 -19.68 -2.72
CA ARG A 54 -0.85 -18.79 -3.87
C ARG A 54 -1.12 -17.36 -3.48
N HIS A 55 -0.35 -16.45 -4.08
CA HIS A 55 -0.58 -15.02 -3.93
C HIS A 55 -0.54 -14.52 -2.49
N LEU A 56 0.30 -15.13 -1.65
CA LEU A 56 0.46 -14.70 -0.26
C LEU A 56 0.97 -13.26 -0.16
N ARG A 57 1.83 -12.87 -1.08
CA ARG A 57 2.32 -11.49 -1.14
C ARG A 57 1.17 -10.51 -1.37
N ALA A 58 0.35 -10.77 -2.39
CA ALA A 58 -0.82 -9.93 -2.67
C ALA A 58 -1.80 -9.94 -1.50
N TRP A 59 -1.97 -11.09 -0.86
CA TRP A 59 -2.86 -11.23 0.29
C TRP A 59 -2.42 -10.34 1.46
N VAL A 60 -1.14 -10.38 1.83
CA VAL A 60 -0.65 -9.58 2.95
C VAL A 60 -0.62 -8.09 2.60
N PHE A 61 -0.29 -7.73 1.35
CA PHE A 61 -0.36 -6.34 0.92
C PHE A 61 -1.79 -5.81 0.92
N THR A 62 -2.77 -6.67 0.65
CA THR A 62 -4.18 -6.31 0.78
C THR A 62 -4.51 -5.91 2.22
N ILE A 63 -4.09 -6.72 3.18
CA ILE A 63 -4.32 -6.43 4.60
C ILE A 63 -3.63 -5.13 4.99
N ALA A 64 -2.36 -4.99 4.64
CA ALA A 64 -1.56 -3.81 4.98
C ALA A 64 -2.16 -2.53 4.38
N THR A 65 -2.59 -2.59 3.13
CA THR A 65 -3.17 -1.42 2.46
C THR A 65 -4.47 -1.00 3.12
N ARG A 66 -5.31 -1.95 3.50
CA ARG A 66 -6.57 -1.64 4.19
C ARG A 66 -6.32 -1.05 5.57
N VAL A 67 -5.34 -1.57 6.30
CA VAL A 67 -4.94 -1.01 7.59
C VAL A 67 -4.48 0.44 7.39
N ALA A 68 -3.65 0.68 6.37
CA ALA A 68 -3.11 2.02 6.10
C ALA A 68 -4.22 3.00 5.72
N ILE A 69 -5.16 2.58 4.88
CA ILE A 69 -6.28 3.44 4.47
C ILE A 69 -7.14 3.80 5.69
N ASP A 70 -7.46 2.81 6.51
CA ASP A 70 -8.26 3.03 7.72
C ASP A 70 -7.54 3.97 8.69
N GLU A 71 -6.25 3.78 8.87
CA GLU A 71 -5.44 4.65 9.74
C GLU A 71 -5.41 6.08 9.23
N THR A 72 -5.26 6.27 7.93
CA THR A 72 -5.26 7.60 7.33
C THR A 72 -6.60 8.30 7.53
N ARG A 73 -7.71 7.59 7.34
CA ARG A 73 -9.03 8.15 7.54
C ARG A 73 -9.28 8.55 8.99
N ARG A 74 -8.74 7.79 9.92
CA ARG A 74 -8.94 8.03 11.34
C ARG A 74 -8.10 9.20 11.88
N THR A 75 -6.85 9.32 11.42
CA THR A 75 -5.87 10.22 12.01
C THR A 75 -5.69 11.53 11.26
N ARG A 76 -6.23 11.65 10.04
CA ARG A 76 -6.07 12.85 9.25
C ARG A 76 -7.17 13.86 9.54
N PRO A 77 -6.88 14.97 10.22
CA PRO A 77 -7.88 16.02 10.38
C PRO A 77 -8.15 16.68 9.01
N ARG A 78 -9.42 17.00 8.77
CA ARG A 78 -9.77 17.70 7.54
C ARG A 78 -9.10 19.07 7.53
N GLY A 79 -8.35 19.34 6.46
CA GLY A 79 -7.75 20.65 6.24
C GLY A 79 -6.28 20.78 6.56
N ASN A 80 -5.66 19.79 7.19
CA ASN A 80 -4.23 19.81 7.42
C ASN A 80 -3.51 19.08 6.28
N LEU A 81 -3.17 19.88 5.26
CA LEU A 81 -2.30 19.38 4.21
C LEU A 81 -0.86 19.60 4.64
N PRO A 82 -0.07 18.53 4.75
CA PRO A 82 1.34 18.73 5.05
C PRO A 82 2.00 19.50 3.91
N GLU A 83 2.81 20.48 4.25
CA GLU A 83 3.61 21.18 3.27
C GLU A 83 4.66 20.22 2.71
N LEU A 84 4.49 19.86 1.46
CA LEU A 84 5.46 19.04 0.79
C LEU A 84 6.33 19.91 -0.08
N ALA A 85 7.60 19.97 0.26
CA ALA A 85 8.60 20.54 -0.64
C ALA A 85 8.81 19.52 -1.75
N VAL A 86 8.10 19.68 -2.87
CA VAL A 86 8.31 18.85 -4.04
C VAL A 86 9.46 19.45 -4.83
N GLU A 87 10.61 18.81 -4.73
CA GLU A 87 11.70 19.12 -5.64
C GLU A 87 11.56 18.23 -6.87
N ASP A 88 11.80 18.81 -7.98
CA ASP A 88 11.89 18.28 -9.36
C ASP A 88 11.62 16.80 -9.65
N GLY A 89 10.49 16.53 -10.32
CA GLY A 89 10.22 15.24 -10.94
C GLY A 89 9.66 14.19 -9.97
N LEU A 90 9.34 13.02 -10.51
CA LEU A 90 8.92 11.90 -9.66
C LEU A 90 10.17 11.37 -8.95
N PRO A 91 10.21 11.45 -7.61
CA PRO A 91 11.40 11.02 -6.89
C PRO A 91 11.57 9.50 -6.91
N PRO A 92 12.76 9.05 -6.51
CA PRO A 92 13.01 7.62 -6.34
C PRO A 92 11.99 6.96 -5.43
N HIS A 93 11.84 5.65 -5.57
CA HIS A 93 10.85 4.87 -4.82
C HIS A 93 10.80 5.18 -3.32
N ALA A 94 11.92 5.52 -2.72
CA ALA A 94 11.98 5.80 -1.28
C ALA A 94 11.22 7.06 -0.86
N GLU A 95 10.99 7.98 -1.79
CA GLU A 95 10.34 9.25 -1.51
C GLU A 95 8.88 9.34 -1.93
N LEU A 96 8.33 8.23 -2.46
CA LEU A 96 6.93 8.20 -2.88
C LEU A 96 5.96 8.44 -1.73
N GLY A 97 6.31 8.00 -0.52
CA GLY A 97 5.46 8.18 0.64
C GLY A 97 5.10 9.63 0.89
N PRO A 98 6.09 10.51 1.14
CA PRO A 98 5.81 11.92 1.37
C PRO A 98 5.11 12.61 0.20
N LEU A 99 5.48 12.28 -1.03
CA LEU A 99 4.87 12.85 -2.22
C LEU A 99 3.40 12.51 -2.35
N THR A 100 3.02 11.32 -1.95
CA THR A 100 1.66 10.84 -2.13
C THR A 100 0.74 11.17 -0.96
N ASP A 101 1.26 11.85 0.07
CA ASP A 101 0.49 12.16 1.29
C ASP A 101 -0.79 12.95 1.04
N ASP A 102 -0.81 13.79 0.02
CA ASP A 102 -1.99 14.60 -0.29
C ASP A 102 -3.00 13.89 -1.19
N LEU A 103 -2.65 12.73 -1.70
CA LEU A 103 -3.55 11.99 -2.56
C LEU A 103 -4.66 11.35 -1.74
N PRO A 104 -5.87 11.22 -2.30
CA PRO A 104 -6.88 10.40 -1.63
C PRO A 104 -6.31 9.01 -1.33
N PRO A 105 -6.73 8.37 -0.23
CA PRO A 105 -6.09 7.13 0.23
C PRO A 105 -5.99 6.03 -0.83
N LYS A 106 -7.03 5.83 -1.64
CA LYS A 106 -6.99 4.80 -2.68
C LYS A 106 -6.03 5.14 -3.80
N GLU A 107 -5.98 6.40 -4.22
CA GLU A 107 -5.04 6.85 -5.24
C GLU A 107 -3.60 6.71 -4.73
N ARG A 108 -3.37 7.13 -3.49
CA ARG A 108 -2.06 6.99 -2.88
C ARG A 108 -1.62 5.53 -2.83
N ALA A 109 -2.48 4.65 -2.36
CA ALA A 109 -2.18 3.23 -2.29
C ALA A 109 -1.89 2.65 -3.69
N ALA A 110 -2.70 3.01 -4.68
CA ALA A 110 -2.50 2.52 -6.04
C ALA A 110 -1.16 2.97 -6.62
N VAL A 111 -0.80 4.23 -6.42
CA VAL A 111 0.49 4.75 -6.89
C VAL A 111 1.66 4.04 -6.22
N VAL A 112 1.61 3.91 -4.90
CA VAL A 112 2.69 3.26 -4.15
C VAL A 112 2.83 1.79 -4.55
N LEU A 113 1.71 1.07 -4.66
CA LEU A 113 1.76 -0.35 -5.04
C LEU A 113 2.27 -0.54 -6.47
N ARG A 114 1.86 0.34 -7.39
CA ARG A 114 2.28 0.21 -8.79
C ARG A 114 3.72 0.65 -9.01
N TYR A 115 4.09 1.81 -8.50
CA TYR A 115 5.40 2.39 -8.78
C TYR A 115 6.44 2.10 -7.72
N GLY A 116 6.02 1.85 -6.49
CA GLY A 116 6.94 1.50 -5.41
C GLY A 116 7.26 0.01 -5.34
N PHE A 117 6.31 -0.84 -5.69
CA PHE A 117 6.45 -2.30 -5.57
C PHE A 117 6.22 -3.04 -6.88
N ASP A 118 5.92 -2.30 -7.95
CA ASP A 118 5.73 -2.85 -9.30
C ASP A 118 4.71 -4.00 -9.35
N LEU A 119 3.62 -3.85 -8.60
CA LEU A 119 2.56 -4.85 -8.59
C LEU A 119 1.67 -4.71 -9.83
N PRO A 120 1.18 -5.83 -10.38
CA PRO A 120 0.21 -5.77 -11.47
C PRO A 120 -1.14 -5.27 -10.97
N TYR A 121 -1.96 -4.75 -11.88
CA TYR A 121 -3.22 -4.11 -11.49
C TYR A 121 -4.23 -5.07 -10.89
N ASP A 122 -4.19 -6.36 -11.24
CA ASP A 122 -5.07 -7.33 -10.61
C ASP A 122 -4.77 -7.49 -9.10
N GLU A 123 -3.50 -7.46 -8.73
CA GLU A 123 -3.10 -7.49 -7.33
C GLU A 123 -3.44 -6.19 -6.61
N ILE A 124 -3.25 -5.05 -7.29
CA ILE A 124 -3.62 -3.76 -6.72
C ILE A 124 -5.13 -3.69 -6.52
N ALA A 125 -5.91 -4.17 -7.47
CA ALA A 125 -7.36 -4.22 -7.35
C ALA A 125 -7.78 -5.02 -6.12
N ALA A 126 -7.16 -6.18 -5.90
CA ALA A 126 -7.44 -6.99 -4.72
C ALA A 126 -7.12 -6.21 -3.44
N ALA A 127 -5.98 -5.52 -3.40
CA ALA A 127 -5.59 -4.72 -2.24
C ALA A 127 -6.56 -3.58 -1.96
N LEU A 128 -7.07 -2.94 -2.99
CA LEU A 128 -8.01 -1.82 -2.85
C LEU A 128 -9.45 -2.26 -2.67
N GLY A 129 -9.76 -3.53 -2.88
CA GLY A 129 -11.14 -4.00 -2.88
C GLY A 129 -11.94 -3.43 -4.05
N SER A 130 -11.30 -3.31 -5.22
CA SER A 130 -11.91 -2.69 -6.39
C SER A 130 -11.72 -3.57 -7.63
N SER A 131 -12.25 -3.11 -8.77
CA SER A 131 -11.98 -3.75 -10.05
C SER A 131 -10.59 -3.37 -10.54
N GLU A 132 -10.06 -4.15 -11.47
CA GLU A 132 -8.77 -3.86 -12.09
C GLU A 132 -8.81 -2.50 -12.81
N GLU A 133 -9.91 -2.20 -13.49
CA GLU A 133 -10.07 -0.91 -14.15
C GLU A 133 -10.07 0.24 -13.16
N ALA A 134 -10.76 0.09 -12.03
CA ALA A 134 -10.76 1.13 -10.99
C ALA A 134 -9.35 1.31 -10.40
N ALA A 135 -8.58 0.23 -10.25
CA ALA A 135 -7.21 0.31 -9.78
C ALA A 135 -6.33 1.08 -10.77
N ARG A 136 -6.49 0.83 -12.08
CA ARG A 136 -5.77 1.59 -13.11
C ARG A 136 -6.12 3.06 -13.06
N GLN A 137 -7.40 3.36 -12.93
CA GLN A 137 -7.86 4.75 -12.86
C GLN A 137 -7.33 5.45 -11.61
N ALA A 138 -7.31 4.75 -10.48
CA ALA A 138 -6.78 5.32 -9.24
C ALA A 138 -5.29 5.67 -9.40
N ALA A 139 -4.50 4.77 -9.98
CA ALA A 139 -3.08 5.02 -10.22
C ALA A 139 -2.89 6.18 -11.21
N SER A 140 -3.66 6.19 -12.30
CA SER A 140 -3.57 7.26 -13.31
C SER A 140 -3.96 8.62 -12.75
N SER A 141 -5.05 8.66 -11.96
CA SER A 141 -5.49 9.90 -11.33
C SER A 141 -4.46 10.40 -10.32
N GLY A 142 -3.88 9.49 -9.55
CA GLY A 142 -2.83 9.83 -8.60
C GLY A 142 -1.61 10.45 -9.28
N VAL A 143 -1.14 9.82 -10.35
CA VAL A 143 0.00 10.35 -11.12
C VAL A 143 -0.32 11.71 -11.71
N ARG A 144 -1.53 11.88 -12.24
CA ARG A 144 -1.94 13.16 -12.82
C ARG A 144 -1.92 14.28 -11.78
N ARG A 145 -2.45 14.01 -10.58
CA ARG A 145 -2.41 15.01 -9.50
C ARG A 145 -0.99 15.37 -9.10
N LEU A 146 -0.09 14.39 -9.06
CA LEU A 146 1.31 14.64 -8.75
C LEU A 146 1.98 15.49 -9.82
N ARG A 147 1.69 15.23 -11.10
CA ARG A 147 2.23 16.04 -12.20
C ARG A 147 1.70 17.46 -12.19
N GLU A 148 0.41 17.65 -11.91
CA GLU A 148 -0.17 18.99 -11.81
C GLU A 148 0.48 19.81 -10.72
N ARG A 149 0.79 19.20 -9.59
CA ARG A 149 1.51 19.88 -8.51
C ARG A 149 2.92 20.26 -8.93
N SER A 150 3.61 19.36 -9.59
CA SER A 150 4.96 19.60 -10.06
C SER A 150 5.01 20.80 -11.02
N ASN A 151 3.96 20.96 -11.82
CA ASN A 151 3.88 22.04 -12.80
C ASN A 151 3.47 23.38 -12.20
N LYS A 152 2.96 23.41 -10.98
CA LYS A 152 2.49 24.63 -10.32
C LYS A 152 3.54 25.29 -9.41
N SER A 153 4.65 24.64 -9.21
CA SER A 153 5.71 25.19 -8.34
C SER A 153 6.69 26.06 -9.11
#